data_e292ed22b6da1c61448ab3c1fec3ef3c
#
_entry.id   e292ed22b6da1c61448ab3c1fec3ef3c
#
_cell.length_a   1.000
_cell.length_b   1.000
_cell.length_c   1.000
_cell.angle_alpha   90.00
_cell.angle_beta   90.00
_cell.angle_gamma   90.00
#
_symmetry.space_group_name_H-M   'P 1'
#
loop_
_entity.id
_entity.type
_entity.pdbx_description
1 polymer ?
#
loop_
_entity_poly.entity_id
_entity_poly.type
_entity_poly.pdbx_seq_one_letter_code
_entity_poly.pdbx_strand_id
1 'polypeptide(L)'
;NGFNDPRQQTGARRQRWMELIDQYYGKIDLEVVKKMLADTYDVYLGYNCPSSRDICAHYDVDPQYYADDPDAVWNIPFYPAGSCDAKAAGPDDVKHLKMWGRYGRADGVEFVAKDFMGQHPLWKWMDGYLEDRPTQPWTLFD
;
A
#
# COMPACT_ATOMS: atom_id res chain seq x y z
N ASN A 1 -20.25 -0.88 -12.44
CA ASN A 1 -19.98 -0.05 -11.28
C ASN A 1 -18.67 -0.50 -10.64
N GLY A 2 -17.56 0.20 -10.90
CA GLY A 2 -16.21 -0.15 -10.47
C GLY A 2 -16.03 -0.29 -8.95
N PHE A 3 -16.98 0.19 -8.14
CA PHE A 3 -16.94 0.05 -6.68
C PHE A 3 -17.09 -1.40 -6.18
N ASN A 4 -17.60 -2.31 -6.98
CA ASN A 4 -17.80 -3.72 -6.59
C ASN A 4 -16.99 -4.69 -7.46
N ASP A 5 -16.20 -4.18 -8.40
CA ASP A 5 -15.39 -5.02 -9.27
C ASP A 5 -13.98 -5.19 -8.68
N PRO A 6 -13.60 -6.40 -8.23
CA PRO A 6 -12.28 -6.63 -7.62
C PRO A 6 -11.11 -6.48 -8.61
N ARG A 7 -11.38 -6.40 -9.92
CA ARG A 7 -10.36 -6.07 -10.92
C ARG A 7 -9.95 -4.60 -10.85
N GLN A 8 -10.82 -3.75 -10.30
CA GLN A 8 -10.59 -2.32 -10.15
C GLN A 8 -10.00 -2.02 -8.75
N GLN A 9 -9.09 -1.08 -8.67
CA GLN A 9 -8.42 -0.69 -7.43
C GLN A 9 -9.40 -0.43 -6.28
N THR A 10 -10.41 0.39 -6.51
CA THR A 10 -11.40 0.75 -5.48
C THR A 10 -12.26 -0.44 -5.06
N GLY A 11 -12.67 -1.28 -6.02
CA GLY A 11 -13.48 -2.47 -5.74
C GLY A 11 -12.70 -3.52 -4.94
N ALA A 12 -11.45 -3.77 -5.31
CA ALA A 12 -10.58 -4.69 -4.61
C ALA A 12 -10.33 -4.26 -3.16
N ARG A 13 -9.94 -3.00 -2.95
CA ARG A 13 -9.71 -2.44 -1.60
C ARG A 13 -10.98 -2.48 -0.75
N ARG A 14 -12.14 -2.11 -1.33
CA ARG A 14 -13.41 -2.19 -0.63
C ARG A 14 -13.72 -3.62 -0.17
N GLN A 15 -13.57 -4.59 -1.07
CA GLN A 15 -13.78 -6.00 -0.72
C GLN A 15 -12.83 -6.42 0.40
N ARG A 16 -11.53 -6.10 0.27
CA ARG A 16 -10.54 -6.46 1.28
C ARG A 16 -10.82 -5.83 2.65
N TRP A 17 -11.23 -4.56 2.68
CA TRP A 17 -11.66 -3.92 3.92
C TRP A 17 -12.81 -4.65 4.59
N MET A 18 -13.82 -5.06 3.84
CA MET A 18 -14.97 -5.82 4.39
C MET A 18 -14.52 -7.17 4.97
N GLU A 19 -13.66 -7.90 4.25
CA GLU A 19 -13.09 -9.17 4.74
C GLU A 19 -12.32 -9.00 6.04
N LEU A 20 -11.49 -7.96 6.14
CA LEU A 20 -10.70 -7.68 7.34
C LEU A 20 -11.58 -7.22 8.51
N ILE A 21 -12.60 -6.40 8.26
CA ILE A 21 -13.56 -5.99 9.28
C ILE A 21 -14.30 -7.21 9.84
N ASP A 22 -14.76 -8.10 8.97
CA ASP A 22 -15.45 -9.33 9.38
C ASP A 22 -14.50 -10.26 10.18
N GLN A 23 -13.25 -10.42 9.68
CA GLN A 23 -12.23 -11.24 10.34
C GLN A 23 -11.90 -10.76 11.76
N TYR A 24 -11.82 -9.44 11.94
CA TYR A 24 -11.45 -8.81 13.22
C TYR A 24 -12.63 -8.25 14.00
N TYR A 25 -13.86 -8.57 13.60
CA TYR A 25 -15.07 -8.06 14.26
C TYR A 25 -15.02 -8.25 15.78
N GLY A 26 -15.30 -7.20 16.53
CA GLY A 26 -15.24 -7.18 17.99
C GLY A 26 -13.82 -7.23 18.62
N LYS A 27 -12.77 -7.21 17.78
CA LYS A 27 -11.36 -7.23 18.22
C LYS A 27 -10.54 -6.12 17.58
N ILE A 28 -11.19 -5.17 16.91
CA ILE A 28 -10.51 -4.06 16.23
C ILE A 28 -10.01 -3.08 17.29
N ASP A 29 -8.72 -3.09 17.52
CA ASP A 29 -7.98 -2.12 18.31
C ASP A 29 -6.98 -1.34 17.43
N LEU A 30 -6.18 -0.48 18.03
CA LEU A 30 -5.20 0.34 17.32
C LEU A 30 -4.18 -0.52 16.54
N GLU A 31 -3.71 -1.60 17.12
CA GLU A 31 -2.70 -2.46 16.48
C GLU A 31 -3.31 -3.26 15.32
N VAL A 32 -4.56 -3.70 15.45
CA VAL A 32 -5.30 -4.30 14.35
C VAL A 32 -5.50 -3.29 13.21
N VAL A 33 -5.86 -2.04 13.51
CA VAL A 33 -5.99 -0.99 12.47
C VAL A 33 -4.68 -0.76 11.75
N LYS A 34 -3.56 -0.62 12.47
CA LYS A 34 -2.22 -0.49 11.86
C LYS A 34 -1.89 -1.67 10.93
N LYS A 35 -2.23 -2.90 11.37
CA LYS A 35 -2.06 -4.11 10.57
C LYS A 35 -2.95 -4.12 9.31
N MET A 36 -4.20 -3.69 9.43
CA MET A 36 -5.12 -3.59 8.29
C MET A 36 -4.63 -2.56 7.26
N LEU A 37 -4.07 -1.44 7.72
CA LEU A 37 -3.47 -0.41 6.84
C LEU A 37 -2.23 -0.93 6.09
N ALA A 38 -1.53 -1.90 6.66
CA ALA A 38 -0.34 -2.53 6.08
C ALA A 38 -0.67 -3.76 5.20
N ASP A 39 -1.94 -4.05 4.98
CA ASP A 39 -2.36 -5.26 4.24
C ASP A 39 -2.03 -5.14 2.75
N THR A 40 -1.34 -6.16 2.23
CA THR A 40 -0.88 -6.27 0.83
C THR A 40 -1.61 -7.37 0.06
N TYR A 41 -2.72 -7.89 0.59
CA TYR A 41 -3.46 -8.94 -0.08
C TYR A 41 -4.29 -8.38 -1.23
N ASP A 42 -4.02 -8.89 -2.43
CA ASP A 42 -4.81 -8.60 -3.63
C ASP A 42 -5.95 -9.61 -3.77
N VAL A 43 -7.18 -9.17 -3.57
CA VAL A 43 -8.36 -10.06 -3.60
C VAL A 43 -8.64 -10.62 -4.98
N TYR A 44 -8.21 -9.94 -6.04
CA TYR A 44 -8.38 -10.43 -7.42
C TYR A 44 -7.38 -11.54 -7.74
N LEU A 45 -6.13 -11.37 -7.32
CA LEU A 45 -5.08 -12.36 -7.54
C LEU A 45 -5.14 -13.51 -6.51
N GLY A 46 -5.70 -13.27 -5.33
CA GLY A 46 -5.85 -14.26 -4.29
C GLY A 46 -4.61 -14.53 -3.44
N TYR A 47 -3.61 -13.64 -3.45
CA TYR A 47 -2.39 -13.76 -2.64
C TYR A 47 -1.83 -12.39 -2.24
N ASN A 48 -0.89 -12.40 -1.29
CA ASN A 48 -0.17 -11.17 -0.92
C ASN A 48 0.76 -10.75 -2.07
N CYS A 49 0.45 -9.60 -2.62
CA CYS A 49 1.18 -9.02 -3.71
C CYS A 49 1.07 -7.50 -3.63
N PRO A 50 2.17 -6.78 -3.41
CA PRO A 50 2.16 -5.33 -3.52
C PRO A 50 1.60 -4.93 -4.89
N SER A 51 0.44 -4.29 -4.89
CA SER A 51 -0.25 -3.91 -6.13
C SER A 51 -1.00 -2.60 -5.93
N SER A 52 -1.55 -2.09 -7.01
CA SER A 52 -2.44 -0.95 -6.94
C SER A 52 -3.80 -1.26 -6.30
N ARG A 53 -4.12 -2.54 -6.10
CA ARG A 53 -5.39 -3.04 -5.56
C ARG A 53 -5.37 -3.39 -4.08
N ASP A 54 -4.19 -3.50 -3.46
CA ASP A 54 -4.08 -3.76 -2.03
C ASP A 54 -4.43 -2.51 -1.18
N ILE A 55 -4.63 -2.70 0.11
CA ILE A 55 -4.97 -1.58 1.03
C ILE A 55 -3.77 -0.67 1.23
N CYS A 56 -2.57 -1.22 1.36
CA CYS A 56 -1.34 -0.45 1.47
C CYS A 56 -1.03 0.36 0.20
N ALA A 57 -1.73 0.05 -0.89
CA ALA A 57 -1.75 0.80 -2.15
C ALA A 57 -0.36 1.07 -2.71
N HIS A 58 0.35 0.02 -2.99
CA HIS A 58 1.60 0.10 -3.72
C HIS A 58 1.31 0.39 -5.18
N TYR A 59 1.79 1.49 -5.68
CA TYR A 59 1.84 1.74 -7.11
C TYR A 59 3.02 1.00 -7.76
N ASP A 60 3.42 -0.10 -7.16
CA ASP A 60 4.27 -1.04 -7.86
C ASP A 60 3.51 -1.53 -9.09
N VAL A 61 4.22 -1.89 -10.09
CA VAL A 61 3.68 -2.42 -11.34
C VAL A 61 2.59 -3.42 -10.99
N ASP A 62 1.36 -3.15 -11.40
CA ASP A 62 0.29 -4.13 -11.24
C ASP A 62 0.73 -5.41 -11.94
N PRO A 63 0.86 -6.54 -11.24
CA PRO A 63 1.37 -7.76 -11.83
C PRO A 63 0.63 -8.19 -13.09
N GLN A 64 -0.65 -7.87 -13.19
CA GLN A 64 -1.44 -8.17 -14.37
C GLN A 64 -1.05 -7.30 -15.55
N TYR A 65 -0.90 -5.99 -15.35
CA TYR A 65 -0.41 -5.11 -16.42
C TYR A 65 1.01 -5.45 -16.83
N TYR A 66 1.84 -5.87 -15.88
CA TYR A 66 3.20 -6.30 -16.16
C TYR A 66 3.24 -7.60 -16.95
N ALA A 67 2.33 -8.53 -16.69
CA ALA A 67 2.21 -9.77 -17.45
C ALA A 67 1.70 -9.53 -18.88
N ASP A 68 0.79 -8.58 -19.05
CA ASP A 68 0.20 -8.26 -20.35
C ASP A 68 1.16 -7.41 -21.21
N ASP A 69 1.85 -6.46 -20.61
CA ASP A 69 2.82 -5.59 -21.29
C ASP A 69 3.85 -5.04 -20.29
N PRO A 70 4.93 -5.78 -20.02
CA PRO A 70 5.94 -5.40 -19.05
C PRO A 70 6.70 -4.13 -19.42
N ASP A 71 6.67 -3.74 -20.67
CA ASP A 71 7.38 -2.56 -21.21
C ASP A 71 6.48 -1.32 -21.34
N ALA A 72 5.20 -1.46 -21.02
CA ALA A 72 4.26 -0.35 -21.13
C ALA A 72 4.66 0.84 -20.25
N VAL A 73 4.65 2.01 -20.84
CA VAL A 73 5.06 3.26 -20.18
C VAL A 73 4.14 3.60 -19.00
N TRP A 74 2.87 3.22 -19.04
CA TRP A 74 1.91 3.42 -17.93
C TRP A 74 2.13 2.46 -16.75
N ASN A 75 2.95 1.42 -16.94
CA ASN A 75 3.43 0.59 -15.84
C ASN A 75 4.54 1.26 -15.04
N ILE A 76 4.94 2.46 -15.42
CA ILE A 76 5.86 3.26 -14.65
C ILE A 76 5.17 3.61 -13.34
N PRO A 77 5.69 3.17 -12.17
CA PRO A 77 5.24 3.70 -10.90
C PRO A 77 5.59 5.18 -10.89
N PHE A 78 4.66 6.03 -11.28
CA PHE A 78 4.83 7.49 -11.14
C PHE A 78 5.16 7.88 -9.70
N TYR A 79 4.81 7.01 -8.76
CA TYR A 79 5.23 7.04 -7.39
C TYR A 79 5.26 5.61 -6.86
N PRO A 80 6.44 5.04 -6.64
CA PRO A 80 6.60 3.83 -5.84
C PRO A 80 6.32 4.15 -4.37
N ALA A 81 5.32 4.92 -4.11
CA ALA A 81 4.90 5.28 -2.81
C ALA A 81 3.56 4.64 -2.64
N GLY A 82 3.50 3.55 -1.98
CA GLY A 82 2.30 3.10 -1.34
C GLY A 82 1.60 4.26 -0.62
N SER A 83 0.51 4.03 0.08
CA SER A 83 -0.12 5.09 0.86
C SER A 83 0.94 5.76 1.72
N CYS A 84 1.43 6.90 1.23
CA CYS A 84 2.27 7.75 2.03
C CYS A 84 1.43 8.19 3.22
N ASP A 85 1.99 8.12 4.41
CA ASP A 85 1.36 8.65 5.61
C ASP A 85 0.09 7.92 6.06
N ALA A 86 0.25 6.70 6.53
CA ALA A 86 -0.79 6.01 7.27
C ALA A 86 -1.03 6.69 8.63
N LYS A 87 -2.30 6.82 9.00
CA LYS A 87 -2.72 7.43 10.26
C LYS A 87 -3.72 6.54 10.97
N ALA A 88 -3.60 6.44 12.30
CA ALA A 88 -4.50 5.67 13.14
C ALA A 88 -4.66 6.33 14.52
N ALA A 89 -5.84 6.20 15.10
CA ALA A 89 -6.10 6.64 16.46
C ALA A 89 -7.08 5.67 17.14
N GLY A 90 -6.77 5.26 18.34
CA GLY A 90 -7.68 4.52 19.19
C GLY A 90 -8.64 5.45 19.95
N PRO A 91 -9.68 4.91 20.62
CA PRO A 91 -10.64 5.73 21.37
C PRO A 91 -9.99 6.61 22.43
N ASP A 92 -8.93 6.14 23.09
CA ASP A 92 -8.21 6.90 24.11
C ASP A 92 -7.30 7.97 23.48
N ASP A 93 -6.70 7.68 22.32
CA ASP A 93 -5.93 8.69 21.59
C ASP A 93 -6.82 9.85 21.18
N VAL A 94 -8.01 9.56 20.63
CA VAL A 94 -8.98 10.60 20.24
C VAL A 94 -9.41 11.48 21.43
N LYS A 95 -9.67 10.88 22.60
CA LYS A 95 -10.02 11.65 23.82
C LYS A 95 -8.93 12.62 24.25
N HIS A 96 -7.67 12.26 23.99
CA HIS A 96 -6.51 13.07 24.40
C HIS A 96 -5.92 13.87 23.24
N LEU A 97 -6.62 13.96 22.10
CA LEU A 97 -6.19 14.64 20.87
C LEU A 97 -4.85 14.13 20.33
N LYS A 98 -4.61 12.84 20.47
CA LYS A 98 -3.41 12.15 19.96
C LYS A 98 -3.70 11.36 18.71
N MET A 99 -2.66 11.12 17.93
CA MET A 99 -2.76 10.34 16.70
C MET A 99 -1.43 9.61 16.42
N TRP A 100 -1.53 8.38 16.00
CA TRP A 100 -0.39 7.65 15.45
C TRP A 100 -0.26 7.94 13.95
N GLY A 101 0.94 8.29 13.53
CA GLY A 101 1.28 8.48 12.14
C GLY A 101 2.49 7.65 11.73
N ARG A 102 2.52 7.27 10.47
CA ARG A 102 3.68 6.65 9.86
C ARG A 102 3.96 7.34 8.55
N TYR A 103 5.16 7.90 8.40
CA TYR A 103 5.65 8.40 7.13
C TYR A 103 6.14 7.24 6.27
N GLY A 104 5.81 7.27 4.98
CA GLY A 104 6.10 6.20 4.04
C GLY A 104 5.05 5.09 4.06
N ARG A 105 5.42 3.91 3.57
CA ARG A 105 4.50 2.79 3.44
C ARG A 105 4.03 2.25 4.79
N ALA A 106 2.75 1.97 4.90
CA ALA A 106 2.16 1.48 6.14
C ALA A 106 2.71 0.12 6.59
N ASP A 107 3.15 -0.72 5.64
CA ASP A 107 3.80 -2.01 5.91
C ASP A 107 5.26 -1.89 6.37
N GLY A 108 5.86 -0.72 6.22
CA GLY A 108 7.23 -0.46 6.61
C GLY A 108 8.29 -0.90 5.61
N VAL A 109 7.90 -1.31 4.43
CA VAL A 109 8.84 -1.63 3.37
C VAL A 109 9.34 -0.35 2.71
N GLU A 110 10.64 -0.19 2.59
CA GLU A 110 11.26 0.92 1.89
C GLU A 110 11.32 0.64 0.39
N PHE A 111 11.18 1.68 -0.39
CA PHE A 111 11.49 1.62 -1.81
C PHE A 111 12.91 2.11 -2.04
N VAL A 112 13.73 1.28 -2.67
CA VAL A 112 15.10 1.58 -3.06
C VAL A 112 15.17 1.60 -4.58
N ALA A 113 15.34 2.77 -5.16
CA ALA A 113 15.30 2.99 -6.61
C ALA A 113 16.32 2.12 -7.37
N LYS A 114 17.52 1.98 -6.81
CA LYS A 114 18.58 1.15 -7.40
C LYS A 114 18.19 -0.33 -7.46
N ASP A 115 17.56 -0.84 -6.40
CA ASP A 115 17.14 -2.24 -6.34
C ASP A 115 15.99 -2.50 -7.32
N PHE A 116 15.05 -1.56 -7.38
CA PHE A 116 13.96 -1.59 -8.36
C PHE A 116 14.50 -1.61 -9.79
N MET A 117 15.36 -0.68 -10.17
CA MET A 117 15.96 -0.65 -11.51
C MET A 117 16.83 -1.88 -11.80
N GLY A 118 17.42 -2.50 -10.78
CA GLY A 118 18.12 -3.77 -10.90
C GLY A 118 17.23 -4.92 -11.30
N GLN A 119 16.02 -4.96 -10.78
CA GLN A 119 14.99 -5.96 -11.09
C GLN A 119 14.25 -5.65 -12.40
N HIS A 120 14.20 -4.38 -12.80
CA HIS A 120 13.53 -3.88 -13.99
C HIS A 120 14.50 -3.13 -14.92
N PRO A 121 15.35 -3.82 -15.68
CA PRO A 121 16.44 -3.20 -16.44
C PRO A 121 16.01 -2.13 -17.46
N LEU A 122 14.79 -2.26 -17.98
CA LEU A 122 14.23 -1.28 -18.93
C LEU A 122 14.01 0.11 -18.31
N TRP A 123 14.08 0.20 -16.98
CA TRP A 123 13.89 1.43 -16.23
C TRP A 123 15.18 2.16 -15.91
N LYS A 124 16.32 1.68 -16.38
CA LYS A 124 17.63 2.33 -16.14
C LYS A 124 17.68 3.78 -16.61
N TRP A 125 16.82 4.16 -17.54
CA TRP A 125 16.73 5.55 -17.98
C TRP A 125 16.20 6.50 -16.89
N MET A 126 15.59 5.97 -15.84
CA MET A 126 15.15 6.72 -14.66
C MET A 126 16.25 6.92 -13.62
N ASP A 127 17.47 6.46 -13.88
CA ASP A 127 18.59 6.65 -12.97
C ASP A 127 18.85 8.16 -12.74
N GLY A 128 18.93 8.54 -11.47
CA GLY A 128 19.03 9.93 -11.05
C GLY A 128 17.69 10.71 -10.99
N TYR A 129 16.57 10.13 -11.46
CA TYR A 129 15.23 10.73 -11.37
C TYR A 129 14.34 9.99 -10.38
N LEU A 130 14.54 8.69 -10.22
CA LEU A 130 13.78 7.87 -9.29
C LEU A 130 14.43 7.94 -7.92
N GLU A 131 13.72 8.48 -6.95
CA GLU A 131 14.24 8.68 -5.58
C GLU A 131 13.88 7.50 -4.67
N ASP A 132 14.76 7.20 -3.73
CA ASP A 132 14.45 6.29 -2.63
C ASP A 132 13.30 6.82 -1.79
N ARG A 133 12.45 5.90 -1.30
CA ARG A 133 11.34 6.23 -0.40
C ARG A 133 11.54 5.51 0.93
N PRO A 134 12.17 6.17 1.91
CA PRO A 134 12.33 5.62 3.24
C PRO A 134 10.98 5.55 3.96
N THR A 135 10.90 4.69 4.94
CA THR A 135 9.77 4.63 5.86
C THR A 135 10.22 4.93 7.28
N GLN A 136 9.30 5.41 8.11
CA GLN A 136 9.53 5.69 9.52
C GLN A 136 8.71 4.74 10.39
N PRO A 137 9.10 4.48 11.63
CA PRO A 137 8.26 3.75 12.57
C PRO A 137 6.96 4.50 12.85
N TRP A 138 5.95 3.79 13.33
CA TRP A 138 4.76 4.42 13.86
C TRP A 138 5.13 5.36 15.02
N THR A 139 4.78 6.62 14.90
CA THR A 139 5.10 7.67 15.87
C THR A 139 3.81 8.26 16.43
N LEU A 140 3.75 8.42 17.74
CA LEU A 140 2.64 9.10 18.41
C LEU A 140 2.86 10.63 18.34
N PHE A 141 1.85 11.32 17.87
CA PHE A 141 1.75 12.78 17.87
C PHE A 141 0.75 13.22 18.95
N ASP A 142 1.14 14.19 19.76
CA ASP A 142 0.35 14.80 20.83
C ASP A 142 0.37 16.33 20.75
#